data_f4ed309da142ccfcd40f465c9832e0bd
#
_entry.id   f4ed309da142ccfcd40f465c9832e0bd
#
_cell.length_a   1.000
_cell.length_b   1.000
_cell.length_c   1.000
_cell.angle_alpha   90.00
_cell.angle_beta   90.00
_cell.angle_gamma   90.00
#
_symmetry.space_group_name_H-M   'P 1'
#
loop_
_entity.id
_entity.type
_entity.pdbx_description
1 polymer ?
#
loop_
_entity_poly.entity_id
_entity_poly.type
_entity_poly.pdbx_seq_one_letter_code
_entity_poly.pdbx_strand_id
1 'polypeptide(L)'
;MSSSEDQALAGAIFEETALLTVKDLSRMCAVDEGHIVEFVEEGVLSVVEIDTAEWRFTGAALRRTRLALRLERDLELNLAGVALALELMEELHALRRELHTRR
;
A
#
# COMPACT_ATOMS: atom_id res chain seq x y z
N MET A 1 18.45 17.31 1.95
CA MET A 1 18.29 15.99 1.37
C MET A 1 17.07 15.96 0.45
N SER A 2 17.22 15.37 -0.70
CA SER A 2 16.15 15.35 -1.68
C SER A 2 15.12 14.27 -1.37
N SER A 3 13.86 14.63 -1.24
CA SER A 3 12.82 13.66 -0.96
C SER A 3 12.59 12.72 -2.15
N SER A 4 12.91 13.15 -3.36
CA SER A 4 12.76 12.28 -4.53
C SER A 4 13.85 11.20 -4.55
N GLU A 5 15.04 11.52 -4.07
CA GLU A 5 16.12 10.55 -3.94
C GLU A 5 15.76 9.49 -2.91
N ASP A 6 15.25 9.93 -1.77
CA ASP A 6 14.83 9.02 -0.71
C ASP A 6 13.71 8.11 -1.19
N GLN A 7 12.77 8.65 -1.93
CA GLN A 7 11.65 7.87 -2.45
C GLN A 7 12.10 6.85 -3.49
N ALA A 8 13.01 7.24 -4.36
CA ALA A 8 13.51 6.33 -5.38
C ALA A 8 14.29 5.17 -4.75
N LEU A 9 15.14 5.50 -3.77
CA LEU A 9 15.92 4.48 -3.07
C LEU A 9 15.02 3.54 -2.27
N ALA A 10 14.06 4.08 -1.56
CA ALA A 10 13.12 3.29 -0.78
C ALA A 10 12.32 2.35 -1.69
N GLY A 11 11.83 2.85 -2.81
CA GLY A 11 11.08 2.05 -3.75
C GLY A 11 11.88 0.90 -4.33
N ALA A 12 13.13 1.17 -4.72
CA ALA A 12 14.00 0.15 -5.29
C ALA A 12 14.32 -0.96 -4.29
N ILE A 13 14.58 -0.59 -3.04
CA ILE A 13 14.93 -1.56 -2.00
C ILE A 13 13.71 -2.35 -1.54
N PHE A 14 12.63 -1.65 -1.19
CA PHE A 14 11.47 -2.27 -0.55
C PHE A 14 10.66 -3.14 -1.49
N GLU A 15 10.69 -2.87 -2.77
CA GLU A 15 9.96 -3.68 -3.73
C GLU A 15 10.56 -5.08 -3.88
N GLU A 16 11.86 -5.18 -3.70
CA GLU A 16 12.56 -6.44 -3.96
C GLU A 16 12.79 -7.29 -2.73
N THR A 17 13.30 -6.72 -1.67
CA THR A 17 13.77 -7.53 -0.54
C THR A 17 13.37 -7.05 0.83
N ALA A 18 13.29 -5.74 1.04
CA ALA A 18 13.03 -5.22 2.36
C ALA A 18 11.57 -5.38 2.75
N LEU A 19 11.35 -5.73 4.00
CA LEU A 19 10.01 -5.84 4.55
C LEU A 19 9.78 -4.70 5.52
N LEU A 20 8.58 -4.15 5.46
CA LEU A 20 8.19 -3.00 6.27
C LEU A 20 7.31 -3.43 7.44
N THR A 21 7.45 -2.74 8.55
CA THR A 21 6.59 -2.96 9.72
C THR A 21 5.43 -1.97 9.70
N VAL A 22 4.47 -2.18 10.59
CA VAL A 22 3.38 -1.21 10.78
C VAL A 22 3.96 0.16 11.13
N LYS A 23 4.97 0.18 11.98
CA LYS A 23 5.63 1.42 12.38
C LYS A 23 6.28 2.13 11.19
N ASP A 24 6.90 1.36 10.30
CA ASP A 24 7.52 1.92 9.10
C ASP A 24 6.46 2.59 8.22
N LEU A 25 5.36 1.90 7.95
CA LEU A 25 4.29 2.43 7.13
C LEU A 25 3.67 3.68 7.76
N SER A 26 3.44 3.62 9.06
CA SER A 26 2.91 4.74 9.81
C SER A 26 3.78 5.97 9.66
N ARG A 27 5.09 5.79 9.83
CA ARG A 27 6.03 6.89 9.74
C ARG A 27 6.17 7.42 8.32
N MET A 28 6.28 6.52 7.35
CA MET A 28 6.47 6.92 5.95
C MET A 28 5.26 7.60 5.35
N CYS A 29 4.07 7.25 5.83
CA CYS A 29 2.82 7.81 5.32
C CYS A 29 2.23 8.88 6.23
N ALA A 30 2.89 9.16 7.35
CA ALA A 30 2.45 10.16 8.33
C ALA A 30 1.01 9.90 8.80
N VAL A 31 0.74 8.67 9.24
CA VAL A 31 -0.58 8.25 9.70
C VAL A 31 -0.41 7.38 10.93
N ASP A 32 -1.42 7.32 11.78
CA ASP A 32 -1.38 6.52 13.00
C ASP A 32 -1.23 5.03 12.72
N GLU A 33 -0.50 4.33 13.57
CA GLU A 33 -0.35 2.89 13.45
C GLU A 33 -1.70 2.18 13.49
N GLY A 34 -2.62 2.69 14.33
CA GLY A 34 -3.97 2.14 14.39
C GLY A 34 -4.69 2.17 13.05
N HIS A 35 -4.44 3.19 12.25
CA HIS A 35 -5.05 3.29 10.94
C HIS A 35 -4.50 2.23 9.98
N ILE A 36 -3.20 1.95 10.08
CA ILE A 36 -2.58 0.86 9.30
C ILE A 36 -3.21 -0.47 9.69
N VAL A 37 -3.39 -0.70 10.99
CA VAL A 37 -4.02 -1.93 11.47
C VAL A 37 -5.43 -2.07 10.92
N GLU A 38 -6.20 -0.98 10.90
CA GLU A 38 -7.53 -0.99 10.31
C GLU A 38 -7.51 -1.35 8.84
N PHE A 39 -6.51 -0.85 8.11
CA PHE A 39 -6.36 -1.19 6.69
C PHE A 39 -6.17 -2.69 6.51
N VAL A 40 -5.41 -3.32 7.38
CA VAL A 40 -5.21 -4.77 7.31
C VAL A 40 -6.52 -5.49 7.62
N GLU A 41 -7.21 -5.06 8.65
CA GLU A 41 -8.46 -5.69 9.08
C GLU A 41 -9.56 -5.59 8.03
N GLU A 42 -9.56 -4.51 7.27
CA GLU A 42 -10.57 -4.31 6.23
C GLU A 42 -10.14 -4.82 4.85
N GLY A 43 -8.98 -5.45 4.78
CA GLY A 43 -8.52 -6.03 3.52
C GLY A 43 -7.86 -5.04 2.57
N VAL A 44 -7.59 -3.83 3.03
CA VAL A 44 -6.88 -2.84 2.20
C VAL A 44 -5.43 -3.22 2.03
N LEU A 45 -4.82 -3.75 3.08
CA LEU A 45 -3.42 -4.18 3.05
C LEU A 45 -3.32 -5.66 3.40
N SER A 46 -2.36 -6.34 2.78
CA SER A 46 -2.07 -7.74 3.07
C SER A 46 -0.74 -7.87 3.78
N VAL A 47 -0.73 -8.69 4.82
CA VAL A 47 0.49 -9.01 5.55
C VAL A 47 1.18 -10.18 4.83
N VAL A 48 2.47 -10.05 4.57
CA VAL A 48 3.19 -11.13 3.89
C VAL A 48 3.89 -12.06 4.86
N GLU A 49 4.14 -11.59 6.07
CA GLU A 49 4.85 -12.38 7.07
C GLU A 49 4.47 -11.92 8.46
N ILE A 50 4.28 -12.88 9.36
CA ILE A 50 4.06 -12.60 10.76
C ILE A 50 5.24 -13.20 11.49
N ASP A 51 6.11 -12.35 12.02
CA ASP A 51 7.31 -12.77 12.70
C ASP A 51 7.35 -12.17 14.09
N THR A 52 7.57 -13.00 15.11
CA THR A 52 7.68 -12.54 16.50
C THR A 52 6.59 -11.54 16.87
N ALA A 53 5.36 -11.85 16.49
CA ALA A 53 4.19 -11.01 16.75
C ALA A 53 4.19 -9.67 16.00
N GLU A 54 5.03 -9.52 14.99
CA GLU A 54 5.01 -8.32 14.16
C GLU A 54 4.62 -8.65 12.73
N TRP A 55 3.79 -7.80 12.16
CA TRP A 55 3.39 -7.92 10.75
C TRP A 55 4.48 -7.34 9.85
N ARG A 56 4.68 -7.98 8.72
CA ARG A 56 5.60 -7.50 7.69
C ARG A 56 4.86 -7.27 6.38
N PHE A 57 5.26 -6.22 5.68
CA PHE A 57 4.63 -5.80 4.43
C PHE A 57 5.67 -5.59 3.35
N THR A 58 5.27 -5.74 2.09
CA THR A 58 6.14 -5.45 0.96
C THR A 58 6.14 -3.96 0.64
N GLY A 59 7.04 -3.54 -0.25
CA GLY A 59 7.05 -2.16 -0.73
C GLY A 59 5.76 -1.78 -1.44
N ALA A 60 5.07 -2.77 -2.02
CA ALA A 60 3.77 -2.52 -2.64
C ALA A 60 2.75 -2.01 -1.62
N ALA A 61 2.87 -2.44 -0.36
CA ALA A 61 1.96 -1.97 0.68
C ALA A 61 2.15 -0.48 0.96
N LEU A 62 3.36 0.03 0.79
CA LEU A 62 3.63 1.46 0.96
C LEU A 62 2.83 2.28 -0.07
N ARG A 63 2.92 1.88 -1.34
CA ARG A 63 2.19 2.56 -2.40
C ARG A 63 0.69 2.45 -2.20
N ARG A 64 0.25 1.25 -1.80
CA ARG A 64 -1.16 1.00 -1.58
C ARG A 64 -1.70 1.82 -0.41
N THR A 65 -0.91 1.96 0.64
CA THR A 65 -1.28 2.80 1.79
C THR A 65 -1.46 4.25 1.38
N ARG A 66 -0.52 4.77 0.61
CA ARG A 66 -0.60 6.16 0.14
C ARG A 66 -1.84 6.39 -0.71
N LEU A 67 -2.13 5.45 -1.59
CA LEU A 67 -3.32 5.55 -2.44
C LEU A 67 -4.60 5.46 -1.61
N ALA A 68 -4.63 4.54 -0.64
CA ALA A 68 -5.79 4.39 0.23
C ALA A 68 -6.08 5.67 1.02
N LEU A 69 -5.02 6.28 1.56
CA LEU A 69 -5.17 7.53 2.30
C LEU A 69 -5.70 8.65 1.41
N ARG A 70 -5.25 8.67 0.17
CA ARG A 70 -5.72 9.66 -0.79
C ARG A 70 -7.20 9.45 -1.13
N LEU A 71 -7.61 8.21 -1.31
CA LEU A 71 -9.00 7.90 -1.60
C LEU A 71 -9.91 8.28 -0.43
N GLU A 72 -9.47 8.04 0.79
CA GLU A 72 -10.22 8.45 1.96
C GLU A 72 -10.39 9.96 2.01
N ARG A 73 -9.29 10.66 1.80
CA ARG A 73 -9.29 12.11 1.92
C ARG A 73 -10.03 12.81 0.79
N ASP A 74 -9.74 12.41 -0.44
CA ASP A 74 -10.26 13.13 -1.62
C ASP A 74 -11.67 12.73 -1.97
N LEU A 75 -12.05 11.48 -1.74
CA LEU A 75 -13.37 10.98 -2.08
C LEU A 75 -14.22 10.67 -0.86
N GLU A 76 -13.67 10.88 0.33
CA GLU A 76 -14.36 10.64 1.59
C GLU A 76 -14.94 9.22 1.68
N LEU A 77 -14.20 8.26 1.17
CA LEU A 77 -14.63 6.86 1.22
C LEU A 77 -14.37 6.28 2.60
N ASN A 78 -15.27 5.40 3.05
CA ASN A 78 -14.99 4.63 4.26
C ASN A 78 -14.06 3.47 3.87
N LEU A 79 -13.58 2.71 4.86
CA LEU A 79 -12.61 1.65 4.61
C LEU A 79 -13.10 0.58 3.65
N ALA A 80 -14.38 0.21 3.76
CA ALA A 80 -14.96 -0.78 2.85
C ALA A 80 -14.94 -0.26 1.40
N GLY A 81 -15.25 1.03 1.23
CA GLY A 81 -15.21 1.66 -0.07
C GLY A 81 -13.80 1.76 -0.63
N VAL A 82 -12.84 2.04 0.23
CA VAL A 82 -11.42 2.08 -0.18
C VAL A 82 -10.99 0.70 -0.66
N ALA A 83 -11.31 -0.35 0.08
CA ALA A 83 -10.95 -1.72 -0.28
C ALA A 83 -11.53 -2.09 -1.64
N LEU A 84 -12.80 -1.78 -1.86
CA LEU A 84 -13.46 -2.05 -3.14
C LEU A 84 -12.83 -1.25 -4.27
N ALA A 85 -12.55 0.03 -4.05
CA ALA A 85 -11.95 0.88 -5.07
C ALA A 85 -10.58 0.34 -5.50
N LEU A 86 -9.77 -0.08 -4.54
CA LEU A 86 -8.45 -0.64 -4.84
C LEU A 86 -8.56 -1.94 -5.64
N GLU A 87 -9.51 -2.80 -5.29
CA GLU A 87 -9.75 -4.02 -6.02
C GLU A 87 -10.11 -3.74 -7.48
N LEU A 88 -11.03 -2.82 -7.69
CA LEU A 88 -11.47 -2.45 -9.03
C LEU A 88 -10.34 -1.83 -9.84
N MET A 89 -9.52 -1.00 -9.20
CA MET A 89 -8.38 -0.38 -9.87
C MET A 89 -7.36 -1.44 -10.29
N GLU A 90 -7.15 -2.45 -9.47
CA GLU A 90 -6.23 -3.54 -9.79
C GLU A 90 -6.75 -4.37 -10.96
N GLU A 91 -8.05 -4.66 -10.97
CA GLU A 91 -8.66 -5.38 -12.08
C GLU A 91 -8.56 -4.61 -13.37
N LEU A 92 -8.85 -3.31 -13.30
CA LEU A 92 -8.75 -2.45 -14.46
C LEU A 92 -7.34 -2.42 -15.01
N HIS A 93 -6.37 -2.33 -14.11
CA HIS A 93 -4.96 -2.32 -14.50
C HIS A 93 -4.55 -3.63 -15.16
N ALA A 94 -5.00 -4.75 -14.60
CA ALA A 94 -4.71 -6.07 -15.16
C ALA A 94 -5.32 -6.23 -16.55
N LEU A 95 -6.55 -5.77 -16.73
CA LEU A 95 -7.21 -5.84 -18.02
C LEU A 95 -6.52 -4.99 -19.07
N ARG A 96 -6.05 -3.82 -18.68
CA ARG A 96 -5.31 -2.95 -19.61
C ARG A 96 -4.00 -3.59 -20.04
N ARG A 97 -3.31 -4.26 -19.14
CA ARG A 97 -2.09 -4.98 -19.50
C ARG A 97 -2.39 -6.12 -20.46
N GLU A 98 -3.50 -6.82 -20.24
CA GLU A 98 -3.93 -7.90 -21.12
C GLU A 98 -4.17 -7.38 -22.52
N LEU A 99 -4.87 -6.28 -22.65
CA LEU A 99 -5.11 -5.66 -23.94
C LEU A 99 -3.81 -5.29 -24.64
N HIS A 100 -2.85 -4.77 -23.89
CA HIS A 100 -1.56 -4.38 -24.45
C HIS A 100 -0.78 -5.58 -24.98
N THR A 101 -0.83 -6.70 -24.30
CA THR A 101 -0.09 -7.89 -24.72
C THR A 101 -0.72 -8.60 -25.89
N ARG A 102 -1.98 -8.36 -26.19
CA ARG A 102 -2.67 -8.97 -27.31
C ARG A 102 -2.39 -8.33 -28.65
N ARG A 103 -1.69 -7.23 -28.65
CA ARG A 103 -1.39 -6.52 -29.88
C ARG A 103 -0.18 -7.06 -30.60
#